data_9988d1d262a68acfbc2cbcb3148c77c7
#
_entry.id   9988d1d262a68acfbc2cbcb3148c77c7
#
_cell.length_a   1.000
_cell.length_b   1.000
_cell.length_c   1.000
_cell.angle_alpha   90.00
_cell.angle_beta   90.00
_cell.angle_gamma   90.00
#
_symmetry.space_group_name_H-M   'P 1'
#
loop_
_entity.id
_entity.type
_entity.pdbx_description
1 polymer ?
#
loop_
_entity_poly.entity_id
_entity_poly.type
_entity_poly.pdbx_seq_one_letter_code
_entity_poly.pdbx_strand_id
1 'polypeptide(L)'
;MKTWLSAAGLIGIVAVLSPSISAQWAAYTPKAEPKNPDGTVNLTAPTPRTPDGKPDLSGLWVNGRGGGQALAATLASEQRGRGPGQQGQGAPQAQGAAPAPAATPTPPATQVAPATPAGQNGQAAQGRGRGQRGQQPLPVAADGTPLANFGNIGAGFKDGLPFTPWAAELQKARQSGNSKDNPDALCLPMGFMQFHTHPQPRKMIQTPGLLVIIYEANYGLRQIFTDGRSLPADDPQPFWYGYSIGKWEGDTLVVETTGLREDGWLDVRGSPFTEKAKITERFRRLNYGTLEIDITIDDPKAYSKPFTVRVNQRLMPDQELIEFICAENQKFDQYLRGDLRPKP
;
A
#
# COMPACT_ATOMS: atom_id res chain seq x y z
N MET A 1 -7.44 62.85 -31.77
CA MET A 1 -7.71 62.26 -30.44
C MET A 1 -8.91 61.31 -30.54
N LYS A 2 -8.83 60.18 -31.22
CA LYS A 2 -9.98 59.22 -31.35
C LYS A 2 -9.57 57.78 -31.64
N THR A 3 -8.48 57.27 -31.05
CA THR A 3 -8.06 55.85 -31.29
C THR A 3 -7.54 55.07 -30.10
N TRP A 4 -7.69 55.60 -28.85
CA TRP A 4 -7.14 54.93 -27.66
C TRP A 4 -8.18 54.28 -26.75
N LEU A 5 -9.48 54.37 -27.05
CA LEU A 5 -10.56 53.81 -26.19
C LEU A 5 -11.01 52.38 -26.57
N SER A 6 -10.55 51.83 -27.71
CA SER A 6 -11.02 50.52 -28.20
C SER A 6 -10.14 49.35 -27.76
N ALA A 7 -8.90 49.58 -27.32
CA ALA A 7 -7.98 48.50 -26.91
C ALA A 7 -8.19 48.04 -25.47
N ALA A 8 -8.59 48.93 -24.56
CA ALA A 8 -8.80 48.60 -23.15
C ALA A 8 -10.09 47.76 -22.92
N GLY A 9 -11.10 47.89 -23.78
CA GLY A 9 -12.36 47.14 -23.67
C GLY A 9 -12.22 45.65 -24.07
N LEU A 10 -11.33 45.32 -25.01
CA LEU A 10 -11.14 43.94 -25.49
C LEU A 10 -10.34 43.07 -24.52
N ILE A 11 -9.43 43.65 -23.75
CA ILE A 11 -8.62 42.92 -22.76
C ILE A 11 -9.49 42.52 -21.54
N GLY A 12 -10.45 43.35 -21.18
CA GLY A 12 -11.37 43.06 -20.04
C GLY A 12 -12.34 41.91 -20.33
N ILE A 13 -12.76 41.73 -21.57
CA ILE A 13 -13.74 40.68 -21.94
C ILE A 13 -13.08 39.30 -22.04
N VAL A 14 -11.80 39.23 -22.41
CA VAL A 14 -11.06 37.95 -22.49
C VAL A 14 -10.76 37.40 -21.07
N ALA A 15 -10.60 38.26 -20.07
CA ALA A 15 -10.34 37.82 -18.70
C ALA A 15 -11.58 37.23 -17.98
N VAL A 16 -12.79 37.62 -18.40
CA VAL A 16 -14.05 37.13 -17.81
C VAL A 16 -14.54 35.82 -18.44
N LEU A 17 -14.06 35.47 -19.63
CA LEU A 17 -14.44 34.27 -20.37
C LEU A 17 -13.37 33.16 -20.31
N SER A 18 -12.31 33.33 -19.54
CA SER A 18 -11.38 32.21 -19.28
C SER A 18 -12.11 31.16 -18.45
N PRO A 19 -12.49 30.01 -19.05
CA PRO A 19 -12.94 28.89 -18.20
C PRO A 19 -11.84 28.60 -17.21
N SER A 20 -12.19 28.53 -15.94
CA SER A 20 -11.28 28.02 -14.92
C SER A 20 -10.73 26.71 -15.47
N ILE A 21 -9.44 26.67 -15.83
CA ILE A 21 -8.77 25.42 -16.16
C ILE A 21 -8.70 24.66 -14.83
N SER A 22 -9.85 24.08 -14.47
CA SER A 22 -9.92 23.14 -13.35
C SER A 22 -9.15 21.91 -13.76
N ALA A 23 -8.22 21.58 -12.92
CA ALA A 23 -7.39 20.40 -12.86
C ALA A 23 -7.56 19.36 -13.99
N GLN A 24 -6.44 18.85 -14.43
CA GLN A 24 -6.18 17.93 -15.53
C GLN A 24 -7.00 16.63 -15.56
N TRP A 25 -7.84 16.39 -14.55
CA TRP A 25 -8.66 15.19 -14.42
C TRP A 25 -10.14 15.58 -14.35
N ALA A 26 -10.95 14.94 -15.19
CA ALA A 26 -12.41 15.01 -15.03
C ALA A 26 -12.76 14.56 -13.60
N ALA A 27 -13.67 15.32 -12.96
CA ALA A 27 -14.16 14.90 -11.64
C ALA A 27 -14.75 13.49 -11.77
N TYR A 28 -14.14 12.53 -11.11
CA TYR A 28 -14.67 11.17 -11.02
C TYR A 28 -15.97 11.24 -10.22
N THR A 29 -17.07 10.92 -10.87
CA THR A 29 -18.37 10.80 -10.20
C THR A 29 -18.71 9.30 -10.12
N PRO A 30 -18.48 8.65 -8.98
CA PRO A 30 -18.86 7.26 -8.81
C PRO A 30 -20.39 7.13 -8.97
N LYS A 31 -20.83 6.12 -9.72
CA LYS A 31 -22.24 5.83 -9.83
C LYS A 31 -22.80 5.43 -8.47
N ALA A 32 -23.87 6.12 -8.03
CA ALA A 32 -24.76 5.72 -6.94
C ALA A 32 -24.09 5.45 -5.58
N GLU A 33 -23.17 6.31 -5.15
CA GLU A 33 -22.64 6.25 -3.79
C GLU A 33 -23.70 6.63 -2.77
N PRO A 34 -23.81 5.90 -1.66
CA PRO A 34 -24.65 6.33 -0.54
C PRO A 34 -24.08 7.63 0.05
N LYS A 35 -24.94 8.63 0.22
CA LYS A 35 -24.53 9.93 0.75
C LYS A 35 -25.19 10.24 2.07
N ASN A 36 -24.46 10.96 2.90
CA ASN A 36 -24.97 11.62 4.11
C ASN A 36 -25.78 12.87 3.73
N PRO A 37 -26.57 13.45 4.64
CA PRO A 37 -27.31 14.68 4.39
C PRO A 37 -26.45 15.89 3.98
N ASP A 38 -25.17 15.90 4.39
CA ASP A 38 -24.19 16.93 4.03
C ASP A 38 -23.53 16.72 2.65
N GLY A 39 -23.95 15.68 1.91
CA GLY A 39 -23.42 15.34 0.58
C GLY A 39 -22.14 14.49 0.60
N THR A 40 -21.53 14.23 1.75
CA THR A 40 -20.37 13.34 1.89
C THR A 40 -20.76 11.89 1.68
N VAL A 41 -19.79 11.04 1.26
CA VAL A 41 -20.04 9.60 1.08
C VAL A 41 -20.29 8.94 2.44
N ASN A 42 -21.38 8.18 2.55
CA ASN A 42 -21.72 7.43 3.74
C ASN A 42 -20.97 6.07 3.75
N LEU A 43 -19.79 6.05 4.34
CA LEU A 43 -18.97 4.84 4.45
C LEU A 43 -19.55 3.77 5.40
N THR A 44 -20.52 4.13 6.24
CA THR A 44 -21.20 3.20 7.16
C THR A 44 -22.51 2.65 6.60
N ALA A 45 -22.89 3.04 5.39
CA ALA A 45 -24.06 2.51 4.70
C ALA A 45 -23.98 0.97 4.56
N PRO A 46 -25.13 0.29 4.40
CA PRO A 46 -25.15 -1.16 4.21
C PRO A 46 -24.23 -1.61 3.05
N THR A 47 -23.69 -2.81 3.19
CA THR A 47 -22.86 -3.45 2.16
C THR A 47 -23.60 -3.54 0.82
N PRO A 48 -23.04 -3.00 -0.27
CA PRO A 48 -23.61 -3.14 -1.59
C PRO A 48 -23.61 -4.61 -2.03
N ARG A 49 -24.56 -4.96 -2.89
CA ARG A 49 -24.68 -6.33 -3.39
C ARG A 49 -24.64 -6.37 -4.91
N THR A 50 -24.07 -7.43 -5.42
CA THR A 50 -24.09 -7.79 -6.85
C THR A 50 -25.49 -8.27 -7.25
N PRO A 51 -25.81 -8.37 -8.56
CA PRO A 51 -27.12 -8.84 -9.03
C PRO A 51 -27.50 -10.24 -8.54
N ASP A 52 -26.54 -11.11 -8.26
CA ASP A 52 -26.73 -12.44 -7.69
C ASP A 52 -26.83 -12.43 -6.14
N GLY A 53 -26.92 -11.27 -5.51
CA GLY A 53 -27.16 -11.06 -4.09
C GLY A 53 -25.92 -11.23 -3.19
N LYS A 54 -24.73 -11.47 -3.75
CA LYS A 54 -23.48 -11.56 -2.98
C LYS A 54 -23.00 -10.15 -2.60
N PRO A 55 -22.25 -10.01 -1.48
CA PRO A 55 -21.56 -8.76 -1.22
C PRO A 55 -20.70 -8.35 -2.40
N ASP A 56 -20.80 -7.09 -2.84
CA ASP A 56 -19.93 -6.55 -3.85
C ASP A 56 -18.62 -6.11 -3.18
N LEU A 57 -17.51 -6.74 -3.54
CA LEU A 57 -16.17 -6.41 -3.04
C LEU A 57 -15.48 -5.36 -3.89
N SER A 58 -16.08 -4.93 -5.00
CA SER A 58 -15.51 -3.93 -5.89
C SER A 58 -15.27 -2.60 -5.19
N GLY A 59 -14.20 -1.92 -5.60
CA GLY A 59 -13.82 -0.61 -5.09
C GLY A 59 -12.31 -0.42 -5.02
N LEU A 60 -11.92 0.80 -4.69
CA LEU A 60 -10.54 1.14 -4.38
C LEU A 60 -10.33 1.07 -2.88
N TRP A 61 -9.41 0.20 -2.45
CA TRP A 61 -9.19 -0.12 -1.05
C TRP A 61 -7.77 0.24 -0.62
N VAL A 62 -7.63 0.74 0.58
CA VAL A 62 -6.33 0.99 1.22
C VAL A 62 -6.31 0.32 2.59
N ASN A 63 -5.12 -0.02 3.06
CA ASN A 63 -4.96 -0.60 4.39
C ASN A 63 -5.50 0.35 5.48
N GLY A 64 -6.48 -0.13 6.25
CA GLY A 64 -7.06 0.59 7.37
C GLY A 64 -6.22 0.39 8.64
N ARG A 65 -5.83 1.48 9.29
CA ARG A 65 -5.16 1.40 10.59
C ARG A 65 -6.21 1.16 11.69
N GLY A 66 -6.17 0.00 12.33
CA GLY A 66 -7.01 -0.33 13.49
C GLY A 66 -8.28 -1.12 13.16
N GLY A 67 -8.82 -1.82 14.15
CA GLY A 67 -10.06 -2.57 14.04
C GLY A 67 -11.30 -1.67 13.81
N GLY A 68 -12.42 -2.26 13.40
CA GLY A 68 -13.60 -1.56 12.91
C GLY A 68 -14.11 -0.37 13.73
N GLN A 69 -13.98 -0.39 15.07
CA GLN A 69 -14.38 0.77 15.91
C GLN A 69 -13.35 1.90 15.86
N ALA A 70 -12.06 1.59 15.87
CA ALA A 70 -11.00 2.60 15.73
C ALA A 70 -11.01 3.20 14.32
N LEU A 71 -11.32 2.40 13.31
CA LEU A 71 -11.48 2.85 11.93
C LEU A 71 -12.68 3.79 11.79
N ALA A 72 -13.83 3.47 12.36
CA ALA A 72 -15.00 4.34 12.36
C ALA A 72 -14.72 5.69 13.07
N ALA A 73 -13.97 5.67 14.18
CA ALA A 73 -13.56 6.87 14.90
C ALA A 73 -12.58 7.73 14.08
N THR A 74 -11.65 7.10 13.37
CA THR A 74 -10.70 7.80 12.50
C THR A 74 -11.41 8.43 11.31
N LEU A 75 -12.32 7.69 10.65
CA LEU A 75 -13.14 8.21 9.55
C LEU A 75 -14.01 9.38 10.00
N ALA A 76 -14.63 9.29 11.17
CA ALA A 76 -15.44 10.36 11.74
C ALA A 76 -14.60 11.61 12.12
N SER A 77 -13.32 11.44 12.50
CA SER A 77 -12.42 12.55 12.78
C SER A 77 -11.87 13.20 11.51
N GLU A 78 -11.56 12.41 10.49
CA GLU A 78 -11.12 12.92 9.18
C GLU A 78 -12.25 13.68 8.47
N GLN A 79 -13.50 13.23 8.58
CA GLN A 79 -14.67 13.93 8.06
C GLN A 79 -14.93 15.24 8.80
N ARG A 80 -14.73 15.29 10.12
CA ARG A 80 -14.87 16.54 10.91
C ARG A 80 -13.76 17.55 10.68
N GLY A 81 -12.57 17.12 10.26
CA GLY A 81 -11.43 17.99 9.96
C GLY A 81 -11.52 18.69 8.59
N ARG A 82 -12.39 18.23 7.70
CA ARG A 82 -12.63 18.87 6.40
C ARG A 82 -13.78 19.88 6.50
N GLY A 83 -13.52 21.01 7.14
CA GLY A 83 -14.40 22.19 7.01
C GLY A 83 -14.40 22.68 5.56
N PRO A 84 -15.48 23.34 5.10
CA PRO A 84 -15.55 23.88 3.75
C PRO A 84 -14.48 24.96 3.57
N GLY A 85 -13.36 24.63 2.91
CA GLY A 85 -12.29 25.60 2.63
C GLY A 85 -10.85 25.12 2.63
N GLN A 86 -10.53 23.90 3.06
CA GLN A 86 -9.17 23.37 2.92
C GLN A 86 -9.09 22.36 1.76
N GLN A 87 -8.94 22.90 0.56
CA GLN A 87 -8.40 22.14 -0.57
C GLN A 87 -6.97 21.73 -0.23
N GLY A 88 -6.65 20.46 -0.48
CA GLY A 88 -5.43 19.81 -0.08
C GLY A 88 -4.16 20.58 -0.48
N GLN A 89 -3.30 20.81 0.48
CA GLN A 89 -1.92 21.10 0.19
C GLN A 89 -1.31 19.76 -0.27
N GLY A 90 -1.13 19.63 -1.58
CA GLY A 90 -0.37 18.55 -2.19
C GLY A 90 1.05 18.52 -1.63
N ALA A 91 1.65 17.34 -1.63
CA ALA A 91 3.07 17.17 -1.37
C ALA A 91 3.89 18.20 -2.17
N PRO A 92 5.04 18.67 -1.64
CA PRO A 92 5.83 19.69 -2.29
C PRO A 92 6.22 19.23 -3.70
N GLN A 93 5.72 19.92 -4.70
CA GLN A 93 6.14 19.77 -6.09
C GLN A 93 7.63 20.15 -6.17
N ALA A 94 8.44 19.27 -6.70
CA ALA A 94 9.78 19.60 -7.12
C ALA A 94 9.70 20.73 -8.16
N GLN A 95 10.17 21.90 -7.79
CA GLN A 95 10.26 23.04 -8.69
C GLN A 95 11.16 22.67 -9.87
N GLY A 96 10.67 22.88 -11.07
CA GLY A 96 11.38 22.64 -12.31
C GLY A 96 12.71 23.39 -12.33
N ALA A 97 13.76 22.63 -12.64
CA ALA A 97 15.09 23.19 -12.89
C ALA A 97 15.06 24.02 -14.18
N ALA A 98 15.49 25.27 -14.08
CA ALA A 98 15.75 26.14 -15.20
C ALA A 98 16.89 25.56 -16.08
N PRO A 99 16.91 25.81 -17.40
CA PRO A 99 17.95 25.29 -18.28
C PRO A 99 19.32 25.90 -17.94
N ALA A 100 20.32 25.04 -17.87
CA ALA A 100 21.70 25.42 -17.57
C ALA A 100 22.29 26.32 -18.68
N PRO A 101 23.07 27.39 -18.34
CA PRO A 101 23.84 28.15 -19.30
C PRO A 101 25.07 27.35 -19.74
N ALA A 102 25.50 27.61 -20.99
CA ALA A 102 26.59 26.96 -21.68
C ALA A 102 27.95 27.03 -20.94
N ALA A 103 28.69 25.95 -21.06
CA ALA A 103 30.01 25.76 -20.44
C ALA A 103 31.07 26.77 -20.90
N THR A 104 31.75 27.37 -19.93
CA THR A 104 33.02 28.10 -20.11
C THR A 104 34.18 27.19 -19.69
N PRO A 105 35.38 27.30 -20.32
CA PRO A 105 36.46 26.33 -20.13
C PRO A 105 37.21 26.53 -18.79
N THR A 106 37.59 25.42 -18.21
CA THR A 106 38.28 25.26 -16.93
C THR A 106 39.75 25.67 -16.99
N PRO A 107 40.32 26.43 -16.02
CA PRO A 107 41.76 26.54 -15.81
C PRO A 107 42.32 25.35 -14.98
N PRO A 108 43.68 25.11 -15.05
CA PRO A 108 44.26 23.88 -14.54
C PRO A 108 44.34 23.77 -13.01
N ALA A 109 44.34 22.53 -12.56
CA ALA A 109 44.31 22.10 -11.18
C ALA A 109 45.53 22.58 -10.35
N THR A 110 45.24 23.22 -9.21
CA THR A 110 46.21 23.47 -8.14
C THR A 110 46.03 22.38 -7.10
N GLN A 111 47.13 21.71 -6.75
CA GLN A 111 47.17 20.69 -5.68
C GLN A 111 46.84 21.31 -4.33
N VAL A 112 45.86 20.74 -3.62
CA VAL A 112 45.56 21.09 -2.25
C VAL A 112 45.96 19.92 -1.33
N ALA A 113 46.73 20.25 -0.30
CA ALA A 113 47.24 19.37 0.74
C ALA A 113 46.09 18.72 1.58
N PRO A 114 46.35 17.58 2.26
CA PRO A 114 45.31 16.86 3.00
C PRO A 114 44.87 17.65 4.25
N ALA A 115 43.58 17.86 4.38
CA ALA A 115 42.96 18.47 5.53
C ALA A 115 42.84 17.48 6.70
N THR A 116 43.26 17.93 7.86
CA THR A 116 43.12 17.28 9.16
C THR A 116 41.65 17.10 9.54
N PRO A 117 41.24 16.02 10.21
CA PRO A 117 39.85 15.82 10.58
C PRO A 117 39.46 16.80 11.70
N ALA A 118 38.49 17.65 11.40
CA ALA A 118 37.87 18.55 12.39
C ALA A 118 36.95 17.77 13.32
N GLY A 119 37.10 18.10 14.61
CA GLY A 119 36.53 17.42 15.74
C GLY A 119 35.00 17.27 15.74
N GLN A 120 34.63 16.20 16.39
CA GLN A 120 33.29 15.86 16.83
C GLN A 120 32.71 16.95 17.74
N ASN A 121 31.72 17.69 17.29
CA ASN A 121 30.79 18.36 18.19
C ASN A 121 29.51 17.55 18.26
N GLY A 122 29.59 16.46 19.02
CA GLY A 122 28.43 15.77 19.54
C GLY A 122 27.75 16.64 20.59
N GLN A 123 26.73 17.39 20.23
CA GLN A 123 25.77 17.84 21.22
C GLN A 123 24.96 16.63 21.66
N ALA A 124 25.35 16.09 22.79
CA ALA A 124 24.56 15.13 23.55
C ALA A 124 23.16 15.71 23.77
N ALA A 125 22.17 15.16 23.09
CA ALA A 125 20.77 15.32 23.46
C ALA A 125 20.65 14.75 24.89
N GLN A 126 20.54 15.64 25.87
CA GLN A 126 20.32 15.29 27.27
C GLN A 126 19.10 14.39 27.36
N GLY A 127 19.31 13.26 27.98
CA GLY A 127 18.35 12.21 28.18
C GLY A 127 17.07 12.71 28.81
N ARG A 128 16.02 12.81 28.00
CA ARG A 128 14.66 12.73 28.54
C ARG A 128 14.52 11.33 29.11
N GLY A 129 14.25 11.28 30.43
CA GLY A 129 14.21 10.09 31.24
C GLY A 129 13.56 8.90 30.49
N ARG A 130 14.18 7.76 30.64
CA ARG A 130 13.59 6.44 30.36
C ARG A 130 12.38 6.27 31.30
N GLY A 131 11.28 7.02 31.02
CA GLY A 131 9.97 6.64 31.51
C GLY A 131 9.75 5.21 31.04
N GLN A 132 9.36 4.33 31.93
CA GLN A 132 8.90 2.99 31.63
C GLN A 132 7.98 3.09 30.42
N ARG A 133 8.43 2.59 29.26
CA ARG A 133 7.54 2.36 28.12
C ARG A 133 6.61 1.27 28.62
N GLY A 134 5.44 1.67 29.14
CA GLY A 134 4.35 0.76 29.38
C GLY A 134 4.22 -0.10 28.13
N GLN A 135 4.12 -1.42 28.27
CA GLN A 135 3.95 -2.31 27.14
C GLN A 135 2.75 -1.80 26.34
N GLN A 136 3.00 -1.35 25.13
CA GLN A 136 1.90 -0.94 24.24
C GLN A 136 1.01 -2.16 24.03
N PRO A 137 -0.32 -2.01 24.09
CA PRO A 137 -1.22 -3.12 23.83
C PRO A 137 -0.90 -3.76 22.48
N LEU A 138 -0.97 -5.08 22.42
CA LEU A 138 -0.81 -5.80 21.16
C LEU A 138 -1.87 -5.33 20.16
N PRO A 139 -1.52 -5.14 18.89
CA PRO A 139 -2.48 -4.79 17.85
C PRO A 139 -3.36 -6.01 17.52
N VAL A 140 -4.49 -6.12 18.23
CA VAL A 140 -5.49 -7.18 18.03
C VAL A 140 -6.85 -6.55 17.75
N ALA A 141 -7.69 -7.25 16.99
CA ALA A 141 -9.08 -6.88 16.78
C ALA A 141 -9.92 -7.11 18.07
N ALA A 142 -11.17 -6.67 18.07
CA ALA A 142 -12.05 -6.80 19.23
C ALA A 142 -12.31 -8.27 19.64
N ASP A 143 -12.26 -9.20 18.70
CA ASP A 143 -12.39 -10.63 18.90
C ASP A 143 -11.04 -11.33 19.27
N GLY A 144 -9.98 -10.55 19.46
CA GLY A 144 -8.64 -11.05 19.79
C GLY A 144 -7.79 -11.47 18.58
N THR A 145 -8.31 -11.41 17.36
CA THR A 145 -7.54 -11.76 16.15
C THR A 145 -6.37 -10.79 15.98
N PRO A 146 -5.12 -11.27 15.82
CA PRO A 146 -3.95 -10.43 15.59
C PRO A 146 -4.09 -9.59 14.33
N LEU A 147 -3.81 -8.29 14.43
CA LEU A 147 -3.83 -7.37 13.30
C LEU A 147 -2.47 -7.34 12.61
N ALA A 148 -2.46 -7.67 11.33
CA ALA A 148 -1.26 -7.59 10.50
C ALA A 148 -0.95 -6.16 10.10
N ASN A 149 0.33 -5.83 9.99
CA ASN A 149 0.79 -4.61 9.36
C ASN A 149 1.95 -4.89 8.40
N PHE A 150 2.21 -3.95 7.51
CA PHE A 150 3.22 -4.09 6.47
C PHE A 150 4.63 -4.36 7.02
N GLY A 151 5.00 -3.72 8.12
CA GLY A 151 6.32 -3.89 8.74
C GLY A 151 6.50 -5.23 9.45
N ASN A 152 5.43 -5.76 10.06
CA ASN A 152 5.47 -6.98 10.87
C ASN A 152 4.07 -7.59 11.00
N ILE A 153 3.81 -8.68 10.30
CA ILE A 153 2.52 -9.37 10.41
C ILE A 153 2.34 -10.05 11.76
N GLY A 154 3.42 -10.34 12.45
CA GLY A 154 3.42 -10.98 13.78
C GLY A 154 3.23 -10.01 14.96
N ALA A 155 3.03 -8.72 14.71
CA ALA A 155 2.95 -7.70 15.77
C ALA A 155 1.85 -7.94 16.81
N GLY A 156 0.75 -8.61 16.43
CA GLY A 156 -0.36 -8.95 17.31
C GLY A 156 -0.17 -10.23 18.13
N PHE A 157 0.93 -10.96 17.95
CA PHE A 157 1.21 -12.18 18.71
C PHE A 157 2.12 -11.88 19.89
N LYS A 158 1.71 -12.33 21.08
CA LYS A 158 2.48 -12.12 22.32
C LYS A 158 3.89 -12.70 22.22
N ASP A 159 4.02 -13.88 21.66
CA ASP A 159 5.29 -14.63 21.57
C ASP A 159 5.88 -14.61 20.15
N GLY A 160 5.37 -13.73 19.27
CA GLY A 160 5.73 -13.68 17.87
C GLY A 160 5.11 -14.79 17.03
N LEU A 161 5.54 -14.88 15.76
CA LEU A 161 5.07 -15.94 14.85
C LEU A 161 5.69 -17.30 15.26
N PRO A 162 4.96 -18.41 15.03
CA PRO A 162 5.41 -19.74 15.42
C PRO A 162 6.43 -20.31 14.42
N PHE A 163 7.56 -19.63 14.24
CA PHE A 163 8.59 -20.04 13.30
C PHE A 163 9.17 -21.42 13.59
N THR A 164 9.50 -22.16 12.54
CA THR A 164 10.47 -23.26 12.65
C THR A 164 11.88 -22.69 12.85
N PRO A 165 12.85 -23.47 13.35
CA PRO A 165 14.24 -23.00 13.49
C PRO A 165 14.82 -22.44 12.18
N TRP A 166 14.55 -23.10 11.06
CA TRP A 166 14.96 -22.63 9.72
C TRP A 166 14.37 -21.25 9.37
N ALA A 167 13.07 -21.06 9.57
CA ALA A 167 12.41 -19.80 9.24
C ALA A 167 12.87 -18.65 10.14
N ALA A 168 13.14 -18.93 11.43
CA ALA A 168 13.67 -17.95 12.36
C ALA A 168 15.07 -17.48 11.96
N GLU A 169 15.96 -18.40 11.59
CA GLU A 169 17.31 -18.05 11.12
C GLU A 169 17.26 -17.27 9.81
N LEU A 170 16.39 -17.66 8.87
CA LEU A 170 16.23 -16.94 7.61
C LEU A 170 15.70 -15.52 7.83
N GLN A 171 14.70 -15.32 8.69
CA GLN A 171 14.19 -13.99 9.03
C GLN A 171 15.30 -13.14 9.67
N LYS A 172 16.06 -13.70 10.61
CA LYS A 172 17.17 -13.01 11.25
C LYS A 172 18.25 -12.59 10.24
N ALA A 173 18.59 -13.47 9.29
CA ALA A 173 19.54 -13.15 8.22
C ALA A 173 19.04 -12.00 7.34
N ARG A 174 17.75 -12.02 6.93
CA ARG A 174 17.11 -10.94 6.17
C ARG A 174 17.12 -9.60 6.91
N GLN A 175 16.83 -9.61 8.22
CA GLN A 175 16.88 -8.40 9.06
C GLN A 175 18.31 -7.88 9.25
N SER A 176 19.29 -8.73 9.45
CA SER A 176 20.70 -8.31 9.58
C SER A 176 21.24 -7.68 8.29
N GLY A 177 20.69 -8.05 7.14
CA GLY A 177 20.91 -7.42 5.84
C GLY A 177 20.11 -6.14 5.60
N ASN A 178 19.43 -5.57 6.61
CA ASN A 178 18.53 -4.43 6.48
C ASN A 178 17.39 -4.65 5.49
N SER A 179 16.94 -5.89 5.33
CA SER A 179 15.87 -6.27 4.40
C SER A 179 16.12 -5.84 2.94
N LYS A 180 17.38 -5.65 2.55
CA LYS A 180 17.78 -5.20 1.21
C LYS A 180 17.32 -6.14 0.09
N ASP A 181 17.11 -7.41 0.40
CA ASP A 181 16.67 -8.43 -0.54
C ASP A 181 15.13 -8.59 -0.56
N ASN A 182 14.39 -7.67 0.10
CA ASN A 182 12.94 -7.63 -0.03
C ASN A 182 12.59 -7.39 -1.51
N PRO A 183 11.71 -8.20 -2.12
CA PRO A 183 11.28 -8.01 -3.50
C PRO A 183 10.86 -6.58 -3.84
N ASP A 184 10.17 -5.89 -2.92
CA ASP A 184 9.77 -4.49 -3.07
C ASP A 184 10.98 -3.55 -3.31
N ALA A 185 12.07 -3.75 -2.61
CA ALA A 185 13.30 -2.97 -2.79
C ALA A 185 13.93 -3.16 -4.18
N LEU A 186 13.60 -4.24 -4.85
CA LEU A 186 14.09 -4.61 -6.18
C LEU A 186 13.05 -4.36 -7.30
N CYS A 187 11.95 -3.69 -7.01
CA CYS A 187 10.81 -3.52 -7.91
C CYS A 187 10.22 -4.84 -8.43
N LEU A 188 10.39 -5.92 -7.67
CA LEU A 188 9.77 -7.21 -7.93
C LEU A 188 8.41 -7.30 -7.22
N PRO A 189 7.52 -8.21 -7.62
CA PRO A 189 6.28 -8.45 -6.90
C PRO A 189 6.55 -8.86 -5.45
N MET A 190 5.86 -8.22 -4.50
CA MET A 190 6.06 -8.44 -3.05
C MET A 190 5.46 -9.74 -2.53
N GLY A 191 4.61 -10.39 -3.30
CA GLY A 191 3.80 -11.51 -2.86
C GLY A 191 2.45 -11.05 -2.26
N PHE A 192 1.53 -12.01 -2.08
CA PHE A 192 0.13 -11.73 -1.74
C PHE A 192 -0.03 -10.97 -0.41
N MET A 193 0.74 -11.33 0.63
CA MET A 193 0.53 -10.79 1.98
C MET A 193 0.99 -9.34 2.10
N GLN A 194 2.17 -9.01 1.60
CA GLN A 194 2.65 -7.63 1.64
C GLN A 194 1.72 -6.70 0.88
N PHE A 195 1.13 -7.13 -0.23
CA PHE A 195 0.15 -6.34 -0.96
C PHE A 195 -1.12 -6.06 -0.18
N HIS A 196 -1.57 -6.97 0.68
CA HIS A 196 -2.71 -6.70 1.56
C HIS A 196 -2.40 -5.67 2.64
N THR A 197 -1.16 -5.63 3.10
CA THR A 197 -0.72 -4.73 4.17
C THR A 197 -0.03 -3.46 3.68
N HIS A 198 0.32 -3.39 2.39
CA HIS A 198 0.99 -2.23 1.78
C HIS A 198 0.14 -0.95 1.91
N PRO A 199 0.74 0.23 2.14
CA PRO A 199 0.01 1.48 2.26
C PRO A 199 -0.63 1.96 0.95
N GLN A 200 -0.06 1.60 -0.21
CA GLN A 200 -0.64 1.96 -1.51
C GLN A 200 -1.95 1.22 -1.77
N PRO A 201 -2.87 1.84 -2.52
CA PRO A 201 -4.20 1.27 -2.74
C PRO A 201 -4.20 0.07 -3.68
N ARG A 202 -5.31 -0.63 -3.66
CA ARG A 202 -5.64 -1.75 -4.55
C ARG A 202 -7.07 -1.62 -5.03
N LYS A 203 -7.29 -1.89 -6.31
CA LYS A 203 -8.60 -1.91 -6.91
C LYS A 203 -9.10 -3.34 -7.02
N MET A 204 -10.25 -3.62 -6.42
CA MET A 204 -10.96 -4.88 -6.59
C MET A 204 -12.04 -4.71 -7.64
N ILE A 205 -12.13 -5.65 -8.56
CA ILE A 205 -13.12 -5.71 -9.63
C ILE A 205 -13.76 -7.09 -9.56
N GLN A 206 -15.01 -7.13 -9.11
CA GLN A 206 -15.79 -8.36 -9.01
C GLN A 206 -16.69 -8.50 -10.23
N THR A 207 -16.55 -9.66 -10.87
CA THR A 207 -17.39 -10.07 -12.00
C THR A 207 -17.97 -11.46 -11.73
N PRO A 208 -18.97 -11.94 -12.48
CA PRO A 208 -19.39 -13.32 -12.39
C PRO A 208 -18.19 -14.26 -12.61
N GLY A 209 -17.92 -15.15 -11.65
CA GLY A 209 -16.86 -16.16 -11.73
C GLY A 209 -15.43 -15.68 -11.50
N LEU A 210 -15.19 -14.37 -11.26
CA LEU A 210 -13.83 -13.86 -11.09
C LEU A 210 -13.79 -12.60 -10.22
N LEU A 211 -12.90 -12.58 -9.24
CA LEU A 211 -12.47 -11.36 -8.55
C LEU A 211 -11.04 -11.03 -8.97
N VAL A 212 -10.83 -9.86 -9.54
CA VAL A 212 -9.51 -9.33 -9.90
C VAL A 212 -9.09 -8.30 -8.88
N ILE A 213 -7.85 -8.40 -8.39
CA ILE A 213 -7.24 -7.40 -7.52
C ILE A 213 -6.04 -6.82 -8.26
N ILE A 214 -6.10 -5.51 -8.52
CA ILE A 214 -5.01 -4.74 -9.13
C ILE A 214 -4.36 -3.92 -8.02
N TYR A 215 -3.07 -4.07 -7.81
CA TYR A 215 -2.30 -3.31 -6.82
C TYR A 215 -1.58 -2.16 -7.52
N GLU A 216 -1.67 -0.96 -6.95
CA GLU A 216 -0.91 0.19 -7.45
C GLU A 216 0.60 -0.06 -7.35
N ALA A 217 1.03 -0.61 -6.21
CA ALA A 217 2.42 -0.99 -6.03
C ALA A 217 2.84 -2.08 -7.04
N ASN A 218 3.91 -1.81 -7.79
CA ASN A 218 4.57 -2.76 -8.69
C ASN A 218 3.63 -3.47 -9.70
N TYR A 219 2.50 -2.85 -10.08
CA TYR A 219 1.51 -3.41 -11.01
C TYR A 219 1.08 -4.84 -10.68
N GLY A 220 0.94 -5.14 -9.40
CA GLY A 220 0.51 -6.47 -8.98
C GLY A 220 -0.89 -6.78 -9.52
N LEU A 221 -1.04 -7.96 -10.12
CA LEU A 221 -2.32 -8.46 -10.62
C LEU A 221 -2.58 -9.82 -10.00
N ARG A 222 -3.67 -9.95 -9.24
CA ARG A 222 -4.12 -11.22 -8.68
C ARG A 222 -5.51 -11.57 -9.20
N GLN A 223 -5.70 -12.83 -9.58
CA GLN A 223 -6.97 -13.40 -10.01
C GLN A 223 -7.45 -14.42 -8.98
N ILE A 224 -8.70 -14.31 -8.57
CA ILE A 224 -9.37 -15.25 -7.69
C ILE A 224 -10.58 -15.79 -8.45
N PHE A 225 -10.51 -17.04 -8.85
CA PHE A 225 -11.56 -17.68 -9.64
C PHE A 225 -12.70 -18.14 -8.75
N THR A 226 -13.91 -17.65 -9.00
CA THR A 226 -15.12 -17.98 -8.23
C THR A 226 -16.14 -18.75 -9.07
N ASP A 227 -15.71 -19.35 -10.15
CA ASP A 227 -16.51 -20.10 -11.13
C ASP A 227 -16.71 -21.58 -10.79
N GLY A 228 -16.26 -22.01 -9.60
CA GLY A 228 -16.42 -23.38 -9.11
C GLY A 228 -15.32 -24.36 -9.52
N ARG A 229 -14.26 -23.87 -10.19
CA ARG A 229 -13.10 -24.72 -10.50
C ARG A 229 -12.36 -25.15 -9.22
N SER A 230 -11.61 -26.24 -9.32
CA SER A 230 -10.72 -26.74 -8.27
C SER A 230 -9.33 -26.10 -8.38
N LEU A 231 -8.57 -26.14 -7.27
CA LEU A 231 -7.13 -25.93 -7.32
C LEU A 231 -6.46 -26.95 -8.25
N PRO A 232 -5.37 -26.59 -8.94
CA PRO A 232 -4.59 -27.56 -9.73
C PRO A 232 -4.16 -28.74 -8.85
N ALA A 233 -4.34 -29.95 -9.36
CA ALA A 233 -3.99 -31.18 -8.63
C ALA A 233 -2.47 -31.41 -8.56
N ASP A 234 -1.78 -31.05 -9.62
CA ASP A 234 -0.32 -31.19 -9.75
C ASP A 234 0.37 -29.86 -9.40
N ASP A 235 1.62 -29.97 -9.01
CA ASP A 235 2.46 -28.84 -8.57
C ASP A 235 2.55 -27.81 -9.72
N PRO A 236 1.72 -26.74 -9.71
CA PRO A 236 1.74 -25.78 -10.79
C PRO A 236 3.05 -24.99 -10.72
N GLN A 237 3.49 -24.45 -11.85
CA GLN A 237 4.60 -23.52 -11.85
C GLN A 237 4.31 -22.41 -10.84
N PRO A 238 5.21 -22.12 -9.88
CA PRO A 238 4.95 -21.15 -8.82
C PRO A 238 4.73 -19.73 -9.34
N PHE A 239 3.74 -19.04 -8.78
CA PHE A 239 3.39 -17.66 -9.08
C PHE A 239 3.68 -16.74 -7.88
N TRP A 240 3.95 -15.46 -8.14
CA TRP A 240 4.13 -14.47 -7.07
C TRP A 240 2.92 -14.34 -6.14
N TYR A 241 1.70 -14.50 -6.69
CA TYR A 241 0.44 -14.39 -5.95
C TYR A 241 -0.25 -15.72 -5.73
N GLY A 242 0.39 -16.82 -6.16
CA GLY A 242 -0.18 -18.15 -6.17
C GLY A 242 -1.34 -18.30 -7.16
N TYR A 243 -1.94 -19.48 -7.15
CA TYR A 243 -3.19 -19.77 -7.85
C TYR A 243 -4.32 -19.78 -6.84
N SER A 244 -5.34 -18.95 -7.05
CA SER A 244 -6.41 -18.72 -6.08
C SER A 244 -7.77 -19.10 -6.63
N ILE A 245 -8.53 -19.86 -5.84
CA ILE A 245 -9.96 -20.13 -6.08
C ILE A 245 -10.78 -19.56 -4.92
N GLY A 246 -12.00 -19.17 -5.17
CA GLY A 246 -12.90 -18.61 -4.18
C GLY A 246 -14.28 -19.25 -4.18
N LYS A 247 -14.85 -19.42 -2.99
CA LYS A 247 -16.20 -19.93 -2.79
C LYS A 247 -16.95 -19.03 -1.79
N TRP A 248 -18.19 -18.69 -2.12
CA TRP A 248 -19.03 -17.94 -1.20
C TRP A 248 -19.65 -18.84 -0.13
N GLU A 249 -19.43 -18.47 1.14
CA GLU A 249 -20.08 -19.03 2.31
C GLU A 249 -20.95 -17.92 2.95
N GLY A 250 -22.23 -17.87 2.58
CA GLY A 250 -23.10 -16.77 2.94
C GLY A 250 -22.56 -15.44 2.38
N ASP A 251 -22.24 -14.49 3.26
CA ASP A 251 -21.69 -13.16 2.94
C ASP A 251 -20.15 -13.11 3.01
N THR A 252 -19.49 -14.26 3.15
CA THR A 252 -18.03 -14.36 3.21
C THR A 252 -17.51 -15.03 1.94
N LEU A 253 -16.59 -14.38 1.24
CA LEU A 253 -15.81 -15.04 0.18
C LEU A 253 -14.62 -15.75 0.84
N VAL A 254 -14.60 -17.07 0.78
CA VAL A 254 -13.48 -17.90 1.23
C VAL A 254 -12.60 -18.20 0.04
N VAL A 255 -11.33 -17.85 0.15
CA VAL A 255 -10.33 -18.02 -0.92
C VAL A 255 -9.25 -18.99 -0.46
N GLU A 256 -8.94 -19.96 -1.29
CA GLU A 256 -7.83 -20.88 -1.09
C GLU A 256 -6.75 -20.61 -2.15
N THR A 257 -5.49 -20.55 -1.72
CA THR A 257 -4.36 -20.24 -2.60
C THR A 257 -3.22 -21.22 -2.36
N THR A 258 -2.67 -21.72 -3.46
CA THR A 258 -1.46 -22.58 -3.50
C THR A 258 -0.54 -22.14 -4.64
N GLY A 259 0.57 -22.85 -4.86
CA GLY A 259 1.50 -22.54 -5.96
C GLY A 259 2.17 -21.18 -5.79
N LEU A 260 2.59 -20.84 -4.59
CA LEU A 260 3.30 -19.60 -4.27
C LEU A 260 4.80 -19.76 -4.52
N ARG A 261 5.45 -18.70 -5.01
CA ARG A 261 6.92 -18.60 -5.10
C ARG A 261 7.51 -18.27 -3.75
N GLU A 262 8.52 -19.00 -3.32
CA GLU A 262 9.20 -18.75 -2.02
C GLU A 262 10.11 -17.51 -2.01
N ASP A 263 10.25 -16.80 -3.14
CA ASP A 263 10.92 -15.50 -3.21
C ASP A 263 10.16 -14.38 -2.49
N GLY A 264 8.85 -14.54 -2.31
CA GLY A 264 8.00 -13.56 -1.62
C GLY A 264 8.27 -13.50 -0.12
N TRP A 265 7.88 -12.38 0.48
CA TRP A 265 7.96 -12.17 1.93
C TRP A 265 6.58 -11.84 2.47
N LEU A 266 6.29 -12.28 3.71
CA LEU A 266 5.01 -11.95 4.35
C LEU A 266 4.99 -10.51 4.89
N ASP A 267 6.15 -9.98 5.28
CA ASP A 267 6.32 -8.61 5.80
C ASP A 267 7.73 -8.08 5.54
N VAL A 268 7.94 -6.79 5.82
CA VAL A 268 9.26 -6.13 5.64
C VAL A 268 10.34 -6.71 6.56
N ARG A 269 9.96 -7.36 7.68
CA ARG A 269 10.90 -8.07 8.55
C ARG A 269 11.47 -9.33 7.93
N GLY A 270 10.94 -9.76 6.79
CA GLY A 270 11.44 -10.93 6.08
C GLY A 270 10.87 -12.25 6.57
N SER A 271 9.67 -12.23 7.16
CA SER A 271 8.95 -13.46 7.51
C SER A 271 8.74 -14.30 6.26
N PRO A 272 9.31 -15.53 6.18
CA PRO A 272 9.29 -16.33 4.96
C PRO A 272 7.97 -17.06 4.78
N PHE A 273 7.71 -17.48 3.56
CA PHE A 273 6.83 -18.60 3.22
C PHE A 273 7.49 -19.42 2.11
N THR A 274 6.97 -20.62 1.88
CA THR A 274 7.54 -21.55 0.90
C THR A 274 6.48 -21.99 -0.11
N GLU A 275 6.89 -22.75 -1.12
CA GLU A 275 5.98 -23.36 -2.09
C GLU A 275 4.98 -24.33 -1.43
N LYS A 276 5.25 -24.80 -0.21
CA LYS A 276 4.35 -25.65 0.57
C LYS A 276 3.23 -24.89 1.26
N ALA A 277 3.27 -23.55 1.21
CA ALA A 277 2.27 -22.73 1.86
C ALA A 277 0.89 -22.92 1.24
N LYS A 278 -0.09 -23.11 2.11
CA LYS A 278 -1.53 -23.03 1.79
C LYS A 278 -2.10 -21.84 2.51
N ILE A 279 -2.75 -20.96 1.75
CA ILE A 279 -3.33 -19.74 2.29
C ILE A 279 -4.84 -19.85 2.20
N THR A 280 -5.51 -19.54 3.31
CA THR A 280 -6.96 -19.39 3.34
C THR A 280 -7.30 -17.96 3.74
N GLU A 281 -8.06 -17.27 2.90
CA GLU A 281 -8.49 -15.90 3.17
C GLU A 281 -10.02 -15.84 3.24
N ARG A 282 -10.53 -15.06 4.19
CA ARG A 282 -11.97 -14.85 4.39
C ARG A 282 -12.27 -13.38 4.25
N PHE A 283 -12.80 -12.97 3.10
CA PHE A 283 -13.17 -11.59 2.80
C PHE A 283 -14.59 -11.32 3.30
N ARG A 284 -14.75 -10.31 4.14
CA ARG A 284 -16.04 -9.86 4.67
C ARG A 284 -16.16 -8.36 4.51
N ARG A 285 -17.08 -7.91 3.65
CA ARG A 285 -17.41 -6.50 3.57
C ARG A 285 -18.47 -6.18 4.62
N LEU A 286 -18.07 -5.47 5.68
CA LEU A 286 -18.92 -5.20 6.84
C LEU A 286 -19.98 -4.12 6.56
N ASN A 287 -19.60 -3.14 5.76
CA ASN A 287 -20.44 -2.02 5.33
C ASN A 287 -19.86 -1.44 4.02
N TYR A 288 -20.41 -0.33 3.56
CA TYR A 288 -19.96 0.30 2.31
C TYR A 288 -18.45 0.58 2.31
N GLY A 289 -17.89 1.10 3.40
CA GLY A 289 -16.52 1.58 3.49
C GLY A 289 -15.51 0.64 4.14
N THR A 290 -15.94 -0.54 4.65
CA THR A 290 -15.06 -1.41 5.46
C THR A 290 -15.06 -2.84 4.95
N LEU A 291 -13.85 -3.36 4.70
CA LEU A 291 -13.61 -4.75 4.34
C LEU A 291 -12.60 -5.34 5.33
N GLU A 292 -12.93 -6.49 5.89
CA GLU A 292 -12.01 -7.31 6.70
C GLU A 292 -11.58 -8.53 5.91
N ILE A 293 -10.31 -8.91 6.07
CA ILE A 293 -9.73 -10.13 5.47
C ILE A 293 -9.00 -10.88 6.58
N ASP A 294 -9.55 -12.02 6.99
CA ASP A 294 -8.83 -12.96 7.86
C ASP A 294 -7.97 -13.87 6.99
N ILE A 295 -6.69 -13.91 7.26
CA ILE A 295 -5.70 -14.62 6.46
C ILE A 295 -5.05 -15.68 7.32
N THR A 296 -5.30 -16.94 7.01
CA THR A 296 -4.65 -18.09 7.64
C THR A 296 -3.52 -18.58 6.76
N ILE A 297 -2.36 -18.69 7.34
CA ILE A 297 -1.13 -19.17 6.71
C ILE A 297 -0.78 -20.53 7.32
N ASP A 298 -0.76 -21.56 6.47
CA ASP A 298 -0.38 -22.93 6.80
C ASP A 298 0.82 -23.32 5.93
N ASP A 299 2.00 -23.25 6.49
CA ASP A 299 3.26 -23.61 5.83
C ASP A 299 4.13 -24.40 6.80
N PRO A 300 4.06 -25.74 6.75
CA PRO A 300 4.76 -26.60 7.71
C PRO A 300 6.30 -26.54 7.61
N LYS A 301 6.86 -26.02 6.51
CA LYS A 301 8.32 -25.78 6.42
C LYS A 301 8.72 -24.52 7.18
N ALA A 302 7.90 -23.47 7.16
CA ALA A 302 8.20 -22.19 7.77
C ALA A 302 7.65 -22.05 9.19
N TYR A 303 6.53 -22.68 9.51
CA TYR A 303 5.82 -22.50 10.79
C TYR A 303 5.46 -23.84 11.43
N SER A 304 5.63 -23.92 12.75
CA SER A 304 5.33 -25.13 13.53
C SER A 304 3.83 -25.42 13.67
N LYS A 305 2.98 -24.43 13.37
CA LYS A 305 1.52 -24.53 13.31
C LYS A 305 0.94 -23.42 12.45
N PRO A 306 -0.24 -23.62 11.85
CA PRO A 306 -0.97 -22.54 11.17
C PRO A 306 -1.25 -21.38 12.10
N PHE A 307 -1.33 -20.17 11.53
CA PHE A 307 -1.71 -18.96 12.26
C PHE A 307 -2.58 -18.06 11.40
N THR A 308 -3.42 -17.27 12.05
CA THR A 308 -4.35 -16.34 11.38
C THR A 308 -4.04 -14.91 11.81
N VAL A 309 -4.08 -14.01 10.84
CA VAL A 309 -4.00 -12.56 11.05
C VAL A 309 -5.13 -11.88 10.32
N ARG A 310 -5.53 -10.69 10.79
CA ARG A 310 -6.55 -9.87 10.12
C ARG A 310 -5.92 -8.65 9.50
N VAL A 311 -6.38 -8.33 8.30
CA VAL A 311 -6.13 -7.06 7.61
C VAL A 311 -7.45 -6.33 7.44
N ASN A 312 -7.51 -5.09 7.88
CA ASN A 312 -8.65 -4.21 7.65
C ASN A 312 -8.36 -3.31 6.46
N GLN A 313 -9.35 -3.15 5.59
CA GLN A 313 -9.30 -2.29 4.42
C GLN A 313 -10.35 -1.20 4.52
N ARG A 314 -10.01 0.00 4.08
CA ARG A 314 -10.91 1.15 3.97
C ARG A 314 -11.14 1.50 2.51
N LEU A 315 -12.39 1.74 2.15
CA LEU A 315 -12.73 2.23 0.81
C LEU A 315 -12.23 3.66 0.60
N MET A 316 -11.75 3.95 -0.59
CA MET A 316 -11.35 5.28 -1.06
C MET A 316 -12.31 5.69 -2.20
N PRO A 317 -13.45 6.33 -1.89
CA PRO A 317 -14.49 6.60 -2.89
C PRO A 317 -14.08 7.65 -3.92
N ASP A 318 -13.31 8.65 -3.50
CA ASP A 318 -12.99 9.85 -4.30
C ASP A 318 -11.66 9.74 -5.07
N GLN A 319 -11.13 8.53 -5.23
CA GLN A 319 -9.81 8.34 -5.81
C GLN A 319 -9.80 7.19 -6.82
N GLU A 320 -8.79 7.18 -7.67
CA GLU A 320 -8.52 6.11 -8.62
C GLU A 320 -7.09 5.61 -8.44
N LEU A 321 -6.80 4.42 -9.00
CA LEU A 321 -5.42 3.96 -9.11
C LEU A 321 -4.64 4.91 -10.01
N ILE A 322 -3.45 5.28 -9.55
CA ILE A 322 -2.49 5.98 -10.36
C ILE A 322 -1.48 4.99 -10.95
N GLU A 323 -0.82 5.42 -11.99
CA GLU A 323 0.29 4.68 -12.54
C GLU A 323 1.51 4.81 -11.63
N PHE A 324 2.06 3.69 -11.19
CA PHE A 324 3.27 3.64 -10.36
C PHE A 324 4.26 2.66 -10.96
N ILE A 325 5.35 3.20 -11.53
CA ILE A 325 6.43 2.40 -12.11
C ILE A 325 7.64 2.51 -11.18
N CYS A 326 7.83 1.49 -10.36
CA CYS A 326 8.90 1.44 -9.38
C CYS A 326 10.28 1.66 -10.02
N ALA A 327 10.54 1.03 -11.16
CA ALA A 327 11.84 1.10 -11.85
C ALA A 327 12.21 2.51 -12.36
N GLU A 328 11.25 3.37 -12.67
CA GLU A 328 11.53 4.73 -13.14
C GLU A 328 12.16 5.61 -12.04
N ASN A 329 11.85 5.34 -10.79
CA ASN A 329 12.35 6.09 -9.64
C ASN A 329 13.50 5.43 -8.90
N GLN A 330 13.93 4.24 -9.33
CA GLN A 330 15.02 3.47 -8.71
C GLN A 330 16.40 4.05 -9.02
N LYS A 331 16.69 5.23 -8.46
CA LYS A 331 18.01 5.84 -8.56
C LYS A 331 19.07 5.19 -7.66
N PHE A 332 18.63 4.35 -6.71
CA PHE A 332 19.48 3.73 -5.69
C PHE A 332 19.76 2.25 -5.93
N ASP A 333 19.28 1.67 -7.02
CA ASP A 333 19.47 0.25 -7.35
C ASP A 333 20.95 -0.19 -7.28
N GLN A 334 21.86 0.63 -7.77
CA GLN A 334 23.30 0.40 -7.69
C GLN A 334 23.82 0.31 -6.24
N TYR A 335 23.24 1.03 -5.31
CA TYR A 335 23.61 0.99 -3.89
C TYR A 335 23.00 -0.23 -3.19
N LEU A 336 21.79 -0.60 -3.55
CA LEU A 336 21.11 -1.77 -3.00
C LEU A 336 21.79 -3.07 -3.41
N ARG A 337 22.26 -3.15 -4.65
CA ARG A 337 22.99 -4.32 -5.18
C ARG A 337 24.44 -4.39 -4.75
N GLY A 338 24.96 -3.36 -4.10
CA GLY A 338 26.38 -3.28 -3.73
C GLY A 338 27.33 -3.11 -4.92
N ASP A 339 26.80 -2.79 -6.08
CA ASP A 339 27.59 -2.56 -7.29
C ASP A 339 28.03 -1.10 -7.36
N LEU A 340 29.04 -0.78 -6.57
CA LEU A 340 29.61 0.57 -6.45
C LEU A 340 30.49 0.98 -7.63
N ARG A 341 30.55 0.19 -8.70
CA ARG A 341 31.36 0.55 -9.85
C ARG A 341 30.65 1.64 -10.66
N PRO A 342 31.30 2.79 -10.92
CA PRO A 342 30.78 3.77 -11.86
C PRO A 342 30.54 3.07 -13.21
N LYS A 343 29.39 3.27 -13.80
CA LYS A 343 29.19 2.88 -15.20
C LYS A 343 30.18 3.66 -16.07
N PRO A 344 30.84 3.01 -17.06
CA PRO A 344 31.75 3.66 -17.95
C PRO A 344 31.13 4.76 -18.78
#